data_f2fc35bbc9b0383e09abcc62a8f79d58
#
_entry.id   f2fc35bbc9b0383e09abcc62a8f79d58
#
_cell.length_a   1.000
_cell.length_b   1.000
_cell.length_c   1.000
_cell.angle_alpha   90.00
_cell.angle_beta   90.00
_cell.angle_gamma   90.00
#
_symmetry.space_group_name_H-M   'P 1'
#
loop_
_entity.id
_entity.type
_entity.pdbx_description
1 polymer ?
#
loop_
_entity_poly.entity_id
_entity_poly.type
_entity_poly.pdbx_seq_one_letter_code
_entity_poly.pdbx_strand_id
1 'polypeptide(L)'
;MKSLNLSRSIFVAVLAILSSTSVLAAQDVKVKLSGKEEVPAVETDASATAKISIADDRSVTGSVETKKIEATAVHIHVGAPGESGPPIVTFVKGEGDKWNAPAGAKFNNEQYTAFKEGKLYVNVHSAKNPRGEIRGQLKP
;
A
#
# COMPACT_ATOMS: atom_id res chain seq x y z
N MET A 1 -55.68 -47.68 35.76
CA MET A 1 -54.33 -47.64 35.10
C MET A 1 -54.17 -46.32 34.37
N LYS A 2 -53.39 -45.41 34.93
CA LYS A 2 -53.13 -44.10 34.33
C LYS A 2 -51.77 -44.18 33.66
N SER A 3 -51.75 -44.05 32.32
CA SER A 3 -50.51 -44.01 31.52
C SER A 3 -49.91 -42.60 31.59
N LEU A 4 -48.71 -42.47 32.10
CA LEU A 4 -47.91 -41.24 32.04
C LEU A 4 -47.26 -41.12 30.66
N ASN A 5 -47.71 -40.12 29.89
CA ASN A 5 -47.03 -39.70 28.67
C ASN A 5 -45.85 -38.80 29.04
N LEU A 6 -44.65 -39.29 28.92
CA LEU A 6 -43.42 -38.52 29.10
C LEU A 6 -43.05 -37.84 27.78
N SER A 7 -43.39 -36.57 27.67
CA SER A 7 -43.02 -35.73 26.52
C SER A 7 -41.50 -35.39 26.62
N ARG A 8 -40.73 -35.95 25.72
CA ARG A 8 -39.29 -35.61 25.57
C ARG A 8 -39.15 -34.36 24.72
N SER A 9 -38.95 -33.23 25.36
CA SER A 9 -38.58 -31.98 24.70
C SER A 9 -37.09 -32.07 24.28
N ILE A 10 -36.85 -32.13 22.98
CA ILE A 10 -35.51 -32.07 22.41
C ILE A 10 -35.14 -30.57 22.29
N PHE A 11 -34.23 -30.12 23.18
CA PHE A 11 -33.60 -28.82 23.05
C PHE A 11 -32.52 -28.91 21.96
N VAL A 12 -32.79 -28.32 20.81
CA VAL A 12 -31.80 -28.11 19.77
C VAL A 12 -31.02 -26.84 20.16
N ALA A 13 -29.80 -26.99 20.69
CA ALA A 13 -28.91 -25.90 20.93
C ALA A 13 -28.32 -25.44 19.56
N VAL A 14 -28.77 -24.33 19.05
CA VAL A 14 -28.16 -23.68 17.89
C VAL A 14 -26.88 -22.98 18.34
N LEU A 15 -25.75 -23.60 18.05
CA LEU A 15 -24.43 -23.01 18.27
C LEU A 15 -24.18 -21.95 17.20
N ALA A 16 -24.41 -20.69 17.54
CA ALA A 16 -24.05 -19.56 16.68
C ALA A 16 -22.54 -19.42 16.64
N ILE A 17 -21.92 -19.83 15.53
CA ILE A 17 -20.50 -19.59 15.27
C ILE A 17 -20.36 -18.10 14.88
N LEU A 18 -19.93 -17.28 15.82
CA LEU A 18 -19.49 -15.92 15.54
C LEU A 18 -18.14 -16.01 14.80
N SER A 19 -18.19 -15.90 13.48
CA SER A 19 -16.98 -15.70 12.68
C SER A 19 -16.47 -14.28 12.94
N SER A 20 -15.50 -14.15 13.84
CA SER A 20 -14.77 -12.89 14.03
C SER A 20 -13.86 -12.68 12.82
N THR A 21 -14.28 -11.81 11.90
CA THR A 21 -13.39 -11.30 10.85
C THR A 21 -12.37 -10.38 11.51
N SER A 22 -11.15 -10.85 11.68
CA SER A 22 -10.04 -10.02 12.12
C SER A 22 -9.77 -8.99 11.00
N VAL A 23 -10.13 -7.74 11.24
CA VAL A 23 -9.67 -6.63 10.41
C VAL A 23 -8.19 -6.44 10.72
N LEU A 24 -7.33 -6.70 9.75
CA LEU A 24 -5.89 -6.41 9.87
C LEU A 24 -5.72 -4.91 10.06
N ALA A 25 -5.01 -4.52 11.12
CA ALA A 25 -4.61 -3.14 11.30
C ALA A 25 -3.71 -2.72 10.13
N ALA A 26 -3.93 -1.52 9.61
CA ALA A 26 -3.15 -0.97 8.51
C ALA A 26 -2.66 0.42 8.88
N GLN A 27 -1.44 0.74 8.45
CA GLN A 27 -0.87 2.07 8.55
C GLN A 27 -1.05 2.81 7.23
N ASP A 28 -1.84 3.88 7.26
CA ASP A 28 -2.09 4.73 6.11
C ASP A 28 -1.07 5.85 6.05
N VAL A 29 -0.37 5.94 4.92
CA VAL A 29 0.65 6.96 4.67
C VAL A 29 0.23 7.80 3.46
N LYS A 30 0.18 9.10 3.66
CA LYS A 30 -0.06 10.07 2.58
C LYS A 30 1.21 10.87 2.32
N VAL A 31 1.71 10.79 1.09
CA VAL A 31 2.96 11.42 0.67
C VAL A 31 2.74 12.33 -0.53
N LYS A 32 3.34 13.51 -0.49
CA LYS A 32 3.48 14.38 -1.66
C LYS A 32 4.84 14.13 -2.31
N LEU A 33 4.84 13.95 -3.64
CA LEU A 33 6.04 13.77 -4.43
C LEU A 33 6.40 15.07 -5.15
N SER A 34 7.69 15.37 -5.21
CA SER A 34 8.22 16.53 -5.94
C SER A 34 9.59 16.21 -6.54
N GLY A 35 10.02 17.00 -7.52
CA GLY A 35 11.36 16.90 -8.11
C GLY A 35 12.48 17.24 -7.13
N LYS A 36 12.20 18.07 -6.12
CA LYS A 36 13.18 18.46 -5.09
C LYS A 36 13.65 17.29 -4.23
N GLU A 37 12.82 16.26 -4.09
CA GLU A 37 13.14 15.06 -3.32
C GLU A 37 13.92 14.01 -4.14
N GLU A 38 14.06 14.21 -5.46
CA GLU A 38 14.89 13.34 -6.30
C GLU A 38 16.38 13.47 -5.99
N VAL A 39 17.13 12.44 -6.38
CA VAL A 39 18.57 12.37 -6.17
C VAL A 39 19.27 12.02 -7.49
N PRO A 40 19.91 13.02 -8.12
CA PRO A 40 19.90 14.46 -7.82
C PRO A 40 18.52 15.11 -8.05
N ALA A 41 18.29 16.26 -7.42
CA ALA A 41 17.03 17.00 -7.57
C ALA A 41 16.73 17.34 -9.04
N VAL A 42 15.43 17.29 -9.39
CA VAL A 42 14.92 17.58 -10.73
C VAL A 42 14.07 18.85 -10.68
N GLU A 43 14.39 19.81 -11.57
CA GLU A 43 13.56 21.00 -11.78
C GLU A 43 12.36 20.62 -12.65
N THR A 44 11.17 20.61 -12.05
CA THR A 44 9.92 20.25 -12.72
C THR A 44 8.71 20.83 -11.99
N ASP A 45 7.63 21.09 -12.74
CA ASP A 45 6.31 21.42 -12.20
C ASP A 45 5.47 20.18 -11.89
N ALA A 46 5.98 19.00 -12.21
CA ALA A 46 5.33 17.74 -11.93
C ALA A 46 5.13 17.52 -10.43
N SER A 47 4.05 16.91 -10.07
CA SER A 47 3.75 16.53 -8.70
C SER A 47 2.91 15.25 -8.64
N ALA A 48 2.86 14.61 -7.50
CA ALA A 48 1.96 13.50 -7.23
C ALA A 48 1.57 13.43 -5.75
N THR A 49 0.47 12.75 -5.48
CA THR A 49 0.07 12.35 -4.14
C THR A 49 -0.05 10.84 -4.09
N ALA A 50 0.72 10.21 -3.24
CA ALA A 50 0.61 8.80 -2.92
C ALA A 50 -0.24 8.62 -1.67
N LYS A 51 -1.18 7.66 -1.70
CA LYS A 51 -1.97 7.18 -0.57
C LYS A 51 -1.74 5.69 -0.49
N ILE A 52 -0.88 5.27 0.42
CA ILE A 52 -0.41 3.89 0.56
C ILE A 52 -0.82 3.36 1.92
N SER A 53 -1.38 2.16 1.95
CA SER A 53 -1.77 1.47 3.17
C SER A 53 -0.92 0.20 3.31
N ILE A 54 -0.23 0.05 4.43
CA ILE A 54 0.58 -1.11 4.75
C ILE A 54 -0.02 -1.79 5.97
N ALA A 55 -0.51 -3.02 5.79
CA ALA A 55 -1.11 -3.81 6.86
C ALA A 55 -0.07 -4.57 7.68
N ASP A 56 -0.46 -5.05 8.85
CA ASP A 56 0.40 -5.82 9.76
C ASP A 56 0.90 -7.13 9.14
N ASP A 57 0.16 -7.71 8.20
CA ASP A 57 0.61 -8.86 7.40
C ASP A 57 1.58 -8.46 6.27
N ARG A 58 1.96 -7.18 6.20
CA ARG A 58 2.85 -6.56 5.20
C ARG A 58 2.25 -6.39 3.81
N SER A 59 0.97 -6.66 3.63
CA SER A 59 0.29 -6.35 2.36
C SER A 59 0.28 -4.84 2.09
N VAL A 60 0.44 -4.49 0.81
CA VAL A 60 0.54 -3.11 0.33
C VAL A 60 -0.62 -2.84 -0.61
N THR A 61 -1.40 -1.82 -0.30
CA THR A 61 -2.48 -1.33 -1.15
C THR A 61 -2.37 0.17 -1.33
N GLY A 62 -3.15 0.73 -2.24
CA GLY A 62 -3.22 2.16 -2.43
C GLY A 62 -2.94 2.61 -3.84
N SER A 63 -2.73 3.91 -4.00
CA SER A 63 -2.59 4.53 -5.31
C SER A 63 -1.70 5.77 -5.28
N VAL A 64 -1.19 6.12 -6.46
CA VAL A 64 -0.47 7.36 -6.73
C VAL A 64 -1.25 8.12 -7.81
N GLU A 65 -1.58 9.37 -7.54
CA GLU A 65 -2.24 10.27 -8.47
C GLU A 65 -1.26 11.34 -8.92
N THR A 66 -0.97 11.37 -10.22
CA THR A 66 0.06 12.25 -10.81
C THR A 66 -0.57 13.50 -11.41
N LYS A 67 0.21 14.61 -11.48
CA LYS A 67 -0.18 15.87 -12.10
C LYS A 67 0.98 16.47 -12.87
N LYS A 68 0.71 17.01 -14.06
CA LYS A 68 1.69 17.67 -14.92
C LYS A 68 2.89 16.80 -15.27
N ILE A 69 2.67 15.50 -15.47
CA ILE A 69 3.69 14.54 -15.86
C ILE A 69 3.08 13.44 -16.72
N GLU A 70 3.74 13.10 -17.81
CA GLU A 70 3.47 11.89 -18.58
C GLU A 70 4.26 10.73 -17.94
N ALA A 71 3.67 10.14 -16.90
CA ALA A 71 4.32 9.07 -16.16
C ALA A 71 4.44 7.81 -17.02
N THR A 72 5.64 7.23 -17.09
CA THR A 72 5.94 5.97 -17.77
C THR A 72 5.97 4.80 -16.81
N ALA A 73 6.31 5.03 -15.55
CA ALA A 73 6.31 4.03 -14.47
C ALA A 73 6.19 4.71 -13.11
N VAL A 74 5.66 3.96 -12.15
CA VAL A 74 5.58 4.34 -10.74
C VAL A 74 6.02 3.17 -9.88
N HIS A 75 6.93 3.43 -8.94
CA HIS A 75 7.50 2.39 -8.07
C HIS A 75 7.55 2.82 -6.60
N ILE A 76 7.59 1.81 -5.71
CA ILE A 76 8.20 1.95 -4.38
C ILE A 76 9.61 1.38 -4.47
N HIS A 77 10.57 2.10 -3.92
CA HIS A 77 11.99 1.73 -3.86
C HIS A 77 12.48 1.63 -2.41
N VAL A 78 13.56 0.91 -2.20
CA VAL A 78 14.34 0.96 -0.97
C VAL A 78 15.38 2.07 -1.08
N GLY A 79 15.46 2.93 -0.08
CA GLY A 79 16.44 4.01 0.04
C GLY A 79 16.04 5.00 1.11
N ALA A 80 16.99 5.41 1.93
CA ALA A 80 16.83 6.49 2.88
C ALA A 80 16.71 7.85 2.15
N PRO A 81 16.27 8.94 2.83
CA PRO A 81 16.32 10.27 2.25
C PRO A 81 17.71 10.60 1.71
N GLY A 82 17.80 11.05 0.45
CA GLY A 82 19.07 11.33 -0.22
C GLY A 82 19.79 10.12 -0.83
N GLU A 83 19.23 8.93 -0.70
CA GLU A 83 19.78 7.70 -1.26
C GLU A 83 18.86 7.12 -2.33
N SER A 84 19.43 6.49 -3.34
CA SER A 84 18.70 5.74 -4.38
C SER A 84 18.90 4.24 -4.18
N GLY A 85 17.87 3.47 -4.50
CA GLY A 85 17.94 2.01 -4.39
C GLY A 85 16.98 1.29 -5.34
N PRO A 86 16.91 -0.04 -5.27
CA PRO A 86 16.14 -0.85 -6.20
C PRO A 86 14.63 -0.71 -6.00
N PRO A 87 13.82 -0.88 -7.08
CA PRO A 87 12.37 -0.95 -6.98
C PRO A 87 11.95 -2.27 -6.32
N ILE A 88 10.91 -2.21 -5.50
CA ILE A 88 10.33 -3.37 -4.79
C ILE A 88 8.85 -3.56 -5.06
N VAL A 89 8.13 -2.52 -5.49
CA VAL A 89 6.73 -2.59 -5.94
C VAL A 89 6.59 -1.76 -7.20
N THR A 90 6.03 -2.36 -8.25
CA THR A 90 5.68 -1.67 -9.50
C THR A 90 4.18 -1.45 -9.55
N PHE A 91 3.75 -0.19 -9.64
CA PHE A 91 2.33 0.17 -9.74
C PHE A 91 1.81 -0.11 -11.16
N VAL A 92 0.52 -0.40 -11.24
CA VAL A 92 -0.20 -0.63 -12.49
C VAL A 92 -0.97 0.63 -12.87
N LYS A 93 -0.86 1.03 -14.13
CA LYS A 93 -1.62 2.17 -14.68
C LYS A 93 -3.11 1.91 -14.54
N GLY A 94 -3.83 2.84 -13.93
CA GLY A 94 -5.28 2.89 -13.83
C GLY A 94 -5.88 3.90 -14.81
N GLU A 95 -7.06 4.37 -14.50
CA GLU A 95 -7.74 5.40 -15.30
C GLU A 95 -7.11 6.78 -15.07
N GLY A 96 -7.06 7.60 -16.13
CA GLY A 96 -6.52 8.95 -16.07
C GLY A 96 -5.08 8.97 -15.58
N ASP A 97 -4.81 9.79 -14.59
CA ASP A 97 -3.48 9.99 -14.00
C ASP A 97 -3.23 9.14 -12.75
N LYS A 98 -4.04 8.12 -12.56
CA LYS A 98 -3.97 7.23 -11.39
C LYS A 98 -3.17 5.96 -11.66
N TRP A 99 -2.35 5.57 -10.69
CA TRP A 99 -1.58 4.33 -10.65
C TRP A 99 -1.93 3.58 -9.37
N ASN A 100 -2.18 2.28 -9.47
CA ASN A 100 -2.62 1.45 -8.36
C ASN A 100 -1.56 0.43 -7.96
N ALA A 101 -1.43 0.17 -6.67
CA ALA A 101 -0.64 -0.97 -6.21
C ALA A 101 -1.21 -2.25 -6.83
N PRO A 102 -0.36 -3.17 -7.31
CA PRO A 102 -0.84 -4.41 -7.91
C PRO A 102 -1.51 -5.29 -6.87
N ALA A 103 -2.50 -6.09 -7.32
CA ALA A 103 -3.13 -7.08 -6.45
C ALA A 103 -2.08 -8.03 -5.87
N GLY A 104 -2.16 -8.31 -4.56
CA GLY A 104 -1.22 -9.18 -3.87
C GLY A 104 0.16 -8.56 -3.56
N ALA A 105 0.35 -7.26 -3.78
CA ALA A 105 1.59 -6.60 -3.37
C ALA A 105 1.85 -6.78 -1.88
N LYS A 106 3.07 -7.18 -1.53
CA LYS A 106 3.44 -7.49 -0.16
C LYS A 106 4.93 -7.26 0.06
N PHE A 107 5.28 -6.62 1.17
CA PHE A 107 6.68 -6.51 1.57
C PHE A 107 7.19 -7.82 2.19
N ASN A 108 8.45 -8.14 1.96
CA ASN A 108 9.16 -9.12 2.77
C ASN A 108 9.53 -8.51 4.13
N ASN A 109 10.16 -9.29 5.02
CA ASN A 109 10.51 -8.82 6.35
C ASN A 109 11.49 -7.64 6.34
N GLU A 110 12.48 -7.67 5.46
CA GLU A 110 13.49 -6.61 5.32
C GLU A 110 12.88 -5.32 4.78
N GLN A 111 12.01 -5.42 3.78
CA GLN A 111 11.30 -4.29 3.20
C GLN A 111 10.32 -3.65 4.21
N TYR A 112 9.65 -4.47 5.01
CA TYR A 112 8.78 -3.96 6.08
C TYR A 112 9.57 -3.28 7.20
N THR A 113 10.74 -3.79 7.54
CA THR A 113 11.67 -3.13 8.46
C THR A 113 12.15 -1.79 7.88
N ALA A 114 12.55 -1.75 6.61
CA ALA A 114 12.92 -0.52 5.92
C ALA A 114 11.78 0.50 5.90
N PHE A 115 10.52 0.06 5.72
CA PHE A 115 9.35 0.93 5.85
C PHE A 115 9.27 1.56 7.24
N LYS A 116 9.35 0.77 8.30
CA LYS A 116 9.29 1.26 9.68
C LYS A 116 10.43 2.24 10.03
N GLU A 117 11.56 2.11 9.36
CA GLU A 117 12.71 3.00 9.50
C GLU A 117 12.65 4.24 8.58
N GLY A 118 11.59 4.39 7.76
CA GLY A 118 11.46 5.49 6.81
C GLY A 118 12.43 5.41 5.62
N LYS A 119 12.90 4.21 5.29
CA LYS A 119 13.85 3.92 4.21
C LYS A 119 13.19 3.37 2.94
N LEU A 120 11.94 3.73 2.70
CA LEU A 120 11.25 3.49 1.42
C LEU A 120 10.82 4.82 0.82
N TYR A 121 10.74 4.88 -0.50
CA TYR A 121 10.23 6.05 -1.21
C TYR A 121 9.38 5.67 -2.42
N VAL A 122 8.42 6.52 -2.74
CA VAL A 122 7.65 6.45 -4.00
C VAL A 122 8.35 7.30 -5.03
N ASN A 123 8.46 6.79 -6.26
CA ASN A 123 9.12 7.45 -7.36
C ASN A 123 8.28 7.35 -8.64
N VAL A 124 8.13 8.44 -9.36
CA VAL A 124 7.45 8.53 -10.65
C VAL A 124 8.47 8.85 -11.73
N HIS A 125 8.49 8.02 -12.77
CA HIS A 125 9.39 8.13 -13.91
C HIS A 125 8.67 8.72 -15.12
N SER A 126 9.42 9.42 -15.97
CA SER A 126 8.96 9.90 -17.27
C SER A 126 9.99 9.62 -18.36
N ALA A 127 9.60 9.79 -19.63
CA ALA A 127 10.54 9.65 -20.73
C ALA A 127 11.69 10.67 -20.65
N LYS A 128 11.41 11.87 -20.14
CA LYS A 128 12.40 12.93 -19.93
C LYS A 128 13.35 12.60 -18.78
N ASN A 129 12.83 11.97 -17.72
CA ASN A 129 13.58 11.62 -16.54
C ASN A 129 13.38 10.11 -16.23
N PRO A 130 14.04 9.22 -17.00
CA PRO A 130 13.80 7.77 -16.90
C PRO A 130 14.29 7.16 -15.58
N ARG A 131 15.15 7.87 -14.84
CA ARG A 131 15.62 7.46 -13.51
C ARG A 131 14.74 7.95 -12.38
N GLY A 132 13.75 8.80 -12.68
CA GLY A 132 12.80 9.41 -11.76
C GLY A 132 12.70 10.92 -11.96
N GLU A 133 11.47 11.45 -11.97
CA GLU A 133 11.19 12.87 -12.08
C GLU A 133 10.72 13.48 -10.79
N ILE A 134 9.90 12.74 -10.04
CA ILE A 134 9.39 13.16 -8.73
C ILE A 134 9.45 12.01 -7.72
N ARG A 135 9.73 12.34 -6.48
CA ARG A 135 9.94 11.41 -5.39
C ARG A 135 9.29 11.90 -4.09
N GLY A 136 8.89 10.98 -3.23
CA GLY A 136 8.45 11.25 -1.87
C GLY A 136 8.76 10.09 -0.93
N GLN A 137 9.32 10.40 0.24
CA GLN A 137 9.70 9.40 1.23
C GLN A 137 8.48 8.84 1.94
N LEU A 138 8.34 7.50 2.01
CA LEU A 138 7.34 6.81 2.82
C LEU A 138 7.80 6.81 4.28
N LYS A 139 7.11 7.58 5.11
CA LYS A 139 7.36 7.64 6.56
C LYS A 139 6.13 7.09 7.28
N PRO A 140 6.31 6.11 8.19
CA PRO A 140 5.26 5.59 9.04
C PRO A 140 4.58 6.66 9.88
#